data_c09a84dbea8d8931c3ea71f2f03fe4cf
#
_entry.id   c09a84dbea8d8931c3ea71f2f03fe4cf
#
_cell.length_a   1.000
_cell.length_b   1.000
_cell.length_c   1.000
_cell.angle_alpha   90.00
_cell.angle_beta   90.00
_cell.angle_gamma   90.00
#
_symmetry.space_group_name_H-M   'P 1'
#
loop_
_entity.id
_entity.type
_entity.pdbx_description
1 polymer ?
#
loop_
_entity_poly.entity_id
_entity_poly.type
_entity_poly.pdbx_seq_one_letter_code
_entity_poly.pdbx_strand_id
1 'polypeptide(L)'
;ISVEKTVKSIVVEGEEEGSLVLLLLRGDHEFNDIKAEKLAGVKSPLAMATPAAIKDAFGANGGSLGPIGFKGKVYADYAVELLSDTVVGANEDDYHYTGFNFGRDAAEPEFVDLRNVINGDASPDGQGELKLVRGIEVGHVFQLRTKYAEAMNATFLGQNGKAQVMEMGCYGIGITRIVAAAIEQNNDERGIIWTDAMAPFQAVIVPMNYKKSE
;
A
#
# COMPACT_ATOMS: atom_id res chain seq x y z
N ILE A 1 -8.85 -25.44 -7.84
CA ILE A 1 -7.93 -24.55 -8.55
C ILE A 1 -7.21 -23.70 -7.53
N SER A 2 -5.89 -23.54 -7.70
CA SER A 2 -5.07 -22.70 -6.83
C SER A 2 -5.48 -21.23 -7.00
N VAL A 3 -5.49 -20.46 -5.91
CA VAL A 3 -5.84 -19.02 -5.92
C VAL A 3 -4.91 -18.20 -6.80
N GLU A 4 -3.67 -18.62 -6.94
CA GLU A 4 -2.66 -17.99 -7.82
C GLU A 4 -3.00 -18.10 -9.32
N LYS A 5 -3.88 -19.02 -9.69
CA LYS A 5 -4.42 -19.17 -11.06
C LYS A 5 -5.74 -18.44 -11.27
N THR A 6 -6.19 -17.68 -10.30
CA THR A 6 -7.41 -16.86 -10.43
C THR A 6 -7.05 -15.40 -10.65
N VAL A 7 -7.90 -14.69 -11.37
CA VAL A 7 -7.82 -13.23 -11.54
C VAL A 7 -9.04 -12.61 -10.89
N LYS A 8 -8.83 -11.78 -9.89
CA LYS A 8 -9.90 -11.04 -9.24
C LYS A 8 -10.11 -9.69 -9.90
N SER A 9 -11.36 -9.31 -9.98
CA SER A 9 -11.83 -8.07 -10.58
C SER A 9 -12.24 -7.07 -9.51
N ILE A 10 -11.68 -5.86 -9.58
CA ILE A 10 -12.05 -4.71 -8.75
C ILE A 10 -12.58 -3.64 -9.69
N VAL A 11 -13.75 -3.09 -9.38
CA VAL A 11 -14.38 -2.07 -10.21
C VAL A 11 -14.38 -0.74 -9.45
N VAL A 12 -13.80 0.27 -10.07
CA VAL A 12 -13.72 1.62 -9.52
C VAL A 12 -14.44 2.62 -10.43
N GLU A 13 -14.84 3.76 -9.85
CA GLU A 13 -15.40 4.86 -10.64
C GLU A 13 -14.29 5.47 -11.52
N GLY A 14 -14.63 5.78 -12.75
CA GLY A 14 -13.76 6.50 -13.64
C GLY A 14 -13.80 8.01 -13.41
N GLU A 15 -12.91 8.73 -14.09
CA GLU A 15 -12.81 10.19 -14.03
C GLU A 15 -14.06 10.86 -14.61
N GLU A 16 -14.62 10.30 -15.69
CA GLU A 16 -15.84 10.78 -16.30
C GLU A 16 -17.07 10.25 -15.50
N GLU A 17 -18.07 11.10 -15.33
CA GLU A 17 -19.29 10.76 -14.59
C GLU A 17 -19.99 9.52 -15.19
N GLY A 18 -20.23 8.52 -14.35
CA GLY A 18 -20.84 7.26 -14.73
C GLY A 18 -19.92 6.27 -15.44
N SER A 19 -18.67 6.62 -15.72
CA SER A 19 -17.70 5.68 -16.27
C SER A 19 -17.14 4.75 -15.18
N LEU A 20 -16.75 3.54 -15.60
CA LEU A 20 -16.16 2.53 -14.72
C LEU A 20 -14.83 2.06 -15.29
N VAL A 21 -13.90 1.74 -14.40
CA VAL A 21 -12.61 1.13 -14.71
C VAL A 21 -12.51 -0.21 -14.02
N LEU A 22 -12.10 -1.23 -14.77
CA LEU A 22 -11.87 -2.57 -14.26
C LEU A 22 -10.40 -2.79 -13.97
N LEU A 23 -10.08 -3.15 -12.73
CA LEU A 23 -8.75 -3.43 -12.26
C LEU A 23 -8.62 -4.92 -11.96
N LEU A 24 -7.64 -5.58 -12.57
CA LEU A 24 -7.45 -7.02 -12.50
C LEU A 24 -6.18 -7.36 -11.75
N LEU A 25 -6.29 -8.21 -10.74
CA LEU A 25 -5.16 -8.68 -9.95
C LEU A 25 -5.15 -10.21 -9.87
N ARG A 26 -3.98 -10.79 -9.67
CA ARG A 26 -3.87 -12.21 -9.31
C ARG A 26 -4.60 -12.45 -7.99
N GLY A 27 -5.30 -13.55 -7.87
CA GLY A 27 -6.24 -13.79 -6.77
C GLY A 27 -5.66 -13.70 -5.36
N ASP A 28 -4.40 -14.06 -5.18
CA ASP A 28 -3.67 -14.03 -3.92
C ASP A 28 -3.05 -12.66 -3.58
N HIS A 29 -3.02 -11.69 -4.54
CA HIS A 29 -2.43 -10.38 -4.33
C HIS A 29 -3.41 -9.37 -3.71
N GLU A 30 -2.91 -8.47 -2.88
CA GLU A 30 -3.69 -7.38 -2.32
C GLU A 30 -3.63 -6.12 -3.18
N PHE A 31 -4.77 -5.48 -3.34
CA PHE A 31 -4.93 -4.25 -4.10
C PHE A 31 -4.31 -3.05 -3.36
N ASN A 32 -3.68 -2.15 -4.11
CA ASN A 32 -3.15 -0.88 -3.61
C ASN A 32 -3.92 0.29 -4.24
N ASP A 33 -4.78 0.91 -3.46
CA ASP A 33 -5.65 2.03 -3.86
C ASP A 33 -4.84 3.28 -4.26
N ILE A 34 -3.73 3.56 -3.58
CA ILE A 34 -2.86 4.72 -3.87
C ILE A 34 -2.19 4.59 -5.24
N LYS A 35 -1.84 3.37 -5.65
CA LYS A 35 -1.29 3.12 -7.00
C LYS A 35 -2.38 3.29 -8.05
N ALA A 36 -3.55 2.71 -7.81
CA ALA A 36 -4.67 2.76 -8.74
C ALA A 36 -5.22 4.17 -8.96
N GLU A 37 -5.27 5.01 -7.92
CA GLU A 37 -5.71 6.41 -8.01
C GLU A 37 -4.88 7.25 -8.99
N LYS A 38 -3.65 6.84 -9.26
CA LYS A 38 -2.74 7.55 -10.18
C LYS A 38 -2.91 7.15 -11.65
N LEU A 39 -3.75 6.17 -11.94
CA LEU A 39 -3.98 5.69 -13.29
C LEU A 39 -4.88 6.64 -14.08
N ALA A 40 -4.57 6.82 -15.35
CA ALA A 40 -5.36 7.67 -16.22
C ALA A 40 -6.79 7.15 -16.38
N GLY A 41 -7.77 8.03 -16.18
CA GLY A 41 -9.19 7.72 -16.27
C GLY A 41 -9.78 7.09 -15.00
N VAL A 42 -8.99 6.96 -13.92
CA VAL A 42 -9.48 6.60 -12.59
C VAL A 42 -9.79 7.87 -11.80
N LYS A 43 -10.93 7.90 -11.15
CA LYS A 43 -11.36 9.02 -10.31
C LYS A 43 -10.43 9.23 -9.12
N SER A 44 -10.06 10.47 -8.84
CA SER A 44 -9.30 10.89 -7.65
C SER A 44 -10.14 11.88 -6.81
N PRO A 45 -10.31 11.63 -5.51
CA PRO A 45 -9.88 10.43 -4.77
C PRO A 45 -10.57 9.16 -5.28
N LEU A 46 -9.86 8.03 -5.19
CA LEU A 46 -10.35 6.74 -5.66
C LEU A 46 -11.69 6.38 -4.99
N ALA A 47 -12.66 6.00 -5.79
CA ALA A 47 -13.97 5.55 -5.32
C ALA A 47 -14.29 4.17 -5.91
N MET A 48 -14.70 3.25 -5.04
CA MET A 48 -15.20 1.95 -5.49
C MET A 48 -16.54 2.12 -6.18
N ALA A 49 -16.77 1.40 -7.27
CA ALA A 49 -18.06 1.40 -7.94
C ALA A 49 -19.18 0.89 -7.03
N THR A 50 -20.34 1.52 -7.12
CA THR A 50 -21.51 1.07 -6.34
C THR A 50 -22.02 -0.29 -6.83
N PRO A 51 -22.66 -1.10 -5.98
CA PRO A 51 -23.26 -2.37 -6.40
C PRO A 51 -24.26 -2.21 -7.56
N ALA A 52 -25.00 -1.10 -7.59
CA ALA A 52 -25.94 -0.80 -8.66
C ALA A 52 -25.21 -0.56 -10.00
N ALA A 53 -24.16 0.25 -10.00
CA ALA A 53 -23.35 0.50 -11.19
C ALA A 53 -22.65 -0.77 -11.70
N ILE A 54 -22.16 -1.62 -10.80
CA ILE A 54 -21.58 -2.93 -11.13
C ILE A 54 -22.65 -3.80 -11.80
N LYS A 55 -23.83 -3.92 -11.21
CA LYS A 55 -24.92 -4.74 -11.75
C LYS A 55 -25.36 -4.27 -13.14
N ASP A 56 -25.42 -2.97 -13.35
CA ASP A 56 -25.77 -2.38 -14.65
C ASP A 56 -24.69 -2.66 -15.72
N ALA A 57 -23.44 -2.51 -15.37
CA ALA A 57 -22.32 -2.68 -16.31
C ALA A 57 -21.97 -4.14 -16.64
N PHE A 58 -22.11 -5.04 -15.68
CA PHE A 58 -21.69 -6.44 -15.82
C PHE A 58 -22.86 -7.45 -15.89
N GLY A 59 -24.06 -7.08 -15.45
CA GLY A 59 -25.18 -8.01 -15.32
C GLY A 59 -25.13 -8.91 -14.07
N ALA A 60 -24.02 -8.87 -13.32
CA ALA A 60 -23.76 -9.70 -12.13
C ALA A 60 -23.40 -8.86 -10.93
N ASN A 61 -23.44 -9.47 -9.75
CA ASN A 61 -22.98 -8.86 -8.52
C ASN A 61 -21.45 -9.01 -8.35
N GLY A 62 -20.85 -8.27 -7.39
CA GLY A 62 -19.45 -8.45 -7.01
C GLY A 62 -19.15 -9.91 -6.61
N GLY A 63 -17.98 -10.41 -7.02
CA GLY A 63 -17.55 -11.80 -6.77
C GLY A 63 -17.46 -12.66 -8.04
N SER A 64 -18.28 -12.36 -9.06
CA SER A 64 -18.30 -13.12 -10.33
C SER A 64 -17.97 -12.26 -11.54
N LEU A 65 -17.27 -11.16 -11.34
CA LEU A 65 -16.93 -10.20 -12.38
C LEU A 65 -15.68 -10.61 -13.15
N GLY A 66 -15.66 -10.37 -14.45
CA GLY A 66 -14.52 -10.64 -15.32
C GLY A 66 -14.43 -9.66 -16.49
N PRO A 67 -13.32 -9.70 -17.24
CA PRO A 67 -13.06 -8.74 -18.31
C PRO A 67 -13.87 -9.00 -19.60
N ILE A 68 -14.44 -10.18 -19.76
CA ILE A 68 -15.15 -10.56 -20.98
C ILE A 68 -16.42 -9.69 -21.15
N GLY A 69 -16.50 -9.00 -22.27
CA GLY A 69 -17.66 -8.16 -22.59
C GLY A 69 -17.70 -6.81 -21.89
N PHE A 70 -16.82 -6.52 -20.95
CA PHE A 70 -16.73 -5.19 -20.34
C PHE A 70 -16.31 -4.15 -21.37
N LYS A 71 -16.92 -2.96 -21.34
CA LYS A 71 -16.73 -1.89 -22.35
C LYS A 71 -15.91 -0.72 -21.86
N GLY A 72 -15.62 -0.66 -20.56
CA GLY A 72 -14.79 0.38 -19.97
C GLY A 72 -13.30 0.08 -20.11
N LYS A 73 -12.48 0.93 -19.49
CA LYS A 73 -11.03 0.77 -19.45
C LYS A 73 -10.66 -0.38 -18.50
N VAL A 74 -9.70 -1.19 -18.94
CA VAL A 74 -9.20 -2.34 -18.17
C VAL A 74 -7.71 -2.17 -17.92
N TYR A 75 -7.32 -2.25 -16.66
CA TYR A 75 -5.94 -2.37 -16.22
C TYR A 75 -5.73 -3.73 -15.56
N ALA A 76 -4.56 -4.30 -15.74
CA ALA A 76 -4.18 -5.53 -15.05
C ALA A 76 -2.80 -5.38 -14.40
N ASP A 77 -2.65 -5.97 -13.23
CA ASP A 77 -1.34 -6.04 -12.59
C ASP A 77 -0.34 -6.87 -13.41
N TYR A 78 0.94 -6.50 -13.40
CA TYR A 78 2.00 -7.24 -14.10
C TYR A 78 2.03 -8.73 -13.77
N ALA A 79 1.62 -9.13 -12.55
CA ALA A 79 1.54 -10.55 -12.20
C ALA A 79 0.45 -11.30 -12.97
N VAL A 80 -0.54 -10.60 -13.53
CA VAL A 80 -1.58 -11.20 -14.39
C VAL A 80 -1.06 -11.45 -15.80
N GLU A 81 -0.15 -10.62 -16.32
CA GLU A 81 0.47 -10.77 -17.63
C GLU A 81 1.16 -12.14 -17.79
N LEU A 82 1.74 -12.63 -16.69
CA LEU A 82 2.48 -13.90 -16.67
C LEU A 82 1.58 -15.14 -16.57
N LEU A 83 0.27 -14.96 -16.47
CA LEU A 83 -0.67 -16.07 -16.27
C LEU A 83 -1.24 -16.56 -17.59
N SER A 84 -1.51 -17.86 -17.64
CA SER A 84 -2.23 -18.53 -18.72
C SER A 84 -3.26 -19.50 -18.15
N ASP A 85 -4.31 -19.74 -18.91
CA ASP A 85 -5.39 -20.67 -18.57
C ASP A 85 -5.99 -20.38 -17.18
N THR A 86 -6.25 -19.10 -16.93
CA THR A 86 -6.70 -18.59 -15.62
C THR A 86 -8.19 -18.79 -15.39
N VAL A 87 -8.61 -18.52 -14.18
CA VAL A 87 -10.03 -18.42 -13.79
C VAL A 87 -10.40 -16.97 -13.61
N VAL A 88 -11.46 -16.54 -14.31
CA VAL A 88 -12.04 -15.19 -14.20
C VAL A 88 -13.53 -15.29 -13.96
N GLY A 89 -14.15 -14.25 -13.38
CA GLY A 89 -15.60 -14.17 -13.28
C GLY A 89 -16.29 -14.21 -14.65
N ALA A 90 -17.45 -14.83 -14.72
CA ALA A 90 -18.20 -14.99 -15.95
C ALA A 90 -19.22 -13.87 -16.23
N ASN A 91 -19.29 -12.84 -15.34
CA ASN A 91 -20.32 -11.81 -15.34
C ASN A 91 -21.75 -12.40 -15.19
N GLU A 92 -21.82 -13.52 -14.51
CA GLU A 92 -23.03 -14.21 -14.08
C GLU A 92 -22.81 -14.65 -12.63
N ASP A 93 -23.80 -14.41 -11.76
CA ASP A 93 -23.65 -14.66 -10.32
C ASP A 93 -23.29 -16.13 -10.06
N ASP A 94 -22.22 -16.36 -9.27
CA ASP A 94 -21.65 -17.64 -8.89
C ASP A 94 -20.95 -18.44 -10.02
N TYR A 95 -20.83 -17.86 -11.24
CA TYR A 95 -20.16 -18.52 -12.36
C TYR A 95 -18.79 -17.92 -12.67
N HIS A 96 -17.87 -18.79 -13.09
CA HIS A 96 -16.52 -18.42 -13.48
C HIS A 96 -16.10 -19.19 -14.74
N TYR A 97 -15.36 -18.53 -15.64
CA TYR A 97 -14.67 -19.19 -16.74
C TYR A 97 -13.35 -19.77 -16.29
N THR A 98 -12.99 -20.94 -16.82
CA THR A 98 -11.69 -21.56 -16.65
C THR A 98 -10.96 -21.57 -18.00
N GLY A 99 -9.62 -21.56 -17.97
CA GLY A 99 -8.82 -21.56 -19.19
C GLY A 99 -8.84 -20.22 -19.94
N PHE A 100 -9.11 -19.12 -19.22
CA PHE A 100 -9.14 -17.79 -19.81
C PHE A 100 -7.73 -17.31 -20.18
N ASN A 101 -7.63 -16.67 -21.35
CA ASN A 101 -6.42 -16.01 -21.83
C ASN A 101 -6.75 -14.67 -22.49
N PHE A 102 -5.99 -13.63 -22.16
CA PHE A 102 -6.04 -12.39 -22.92
C PHE A 102 -5.58 -12.60 -24.37
N GLY A 103 -6.02 -11.75 -25.29
CA GLY A 103 -5.78 -11.87 -26.71
C GLY A 103 -6.66 -12.89 -27.44
N ARG A 104 -7.17 -13.90 -26.71
CA ARG A 104 -8.13 -14.87 -27.23
C ARG A 104 -9.56 -14.58 -26.80
N ASP A 105 -9.79 -14.41 -25.50
CA ASP A 105 -11.13 -14.34 -24.87
C ASP A 105 -11.54 -12.90 -24.53
N ALA A 106 -10.58 -12.03 -24.30
CA ALA A 106 -10.76 -10.60 -24.15
C ALA A 106 -9.55 -9.87 -24.72
N ALA A 107 -9.70 -8.58 -25.03
CA ALA A 107 -8.59 -7.73 -25.45
C ALA A 107 -7.52 -7.66 -24.34
N GLU A 108 -6.27 -7.50 -24.74
CA GLU A 108 -5.18 -7.27 -23.81
C GLU A 108 -5.39 -5.95 -23.06
N PRO A 109 -5.30 -5.96 -21.71
CA PRO A 109 -5.39 -4.75 -20.91
C PRO A 109 -4.06 -3.96 -20.95
N GLU A 110 -4.06 -2.77 -20.38
CA GLU A 110 -2.82 -2.09 -20.02
C GLU A 110 -2.27 -2.71 -18.73
N PHE A 111 -1.04 -3.25 -18.79
CA PHE A 111 -0.39 -3.83 -17.61
C PHE A 111 0.32 -2.76 -16.79
N VAL A 112 0.06 -2.76 -15.49
CA VAL A 112 0.53 -1.74 -14.55
C VAL A 112 0.80 -2.36 -13.17
N ASP A 113 1.43 -1.60 -12.28
CA ASP A 113 1.62 -2.01 -10.88
C ASP A 113 0.40 -1.61 -10.03
N LEU A 114 -0.37 -2.60 -9.57
CA LEU A 114 -1.63 -2.42 -8.83
C LEU A 114 -1.62 -3.02 -7.42
N ARG A 115 -0.61 -3.80 -7.07
CA ARG A 115 -0.62 -4.60 -5.85
C ARG A 115 0.29 -4.07 -4.76
N ASN A 116 0.04 -4.50 -3.54
CA ASN A 116 1.01 -4.43 -2.46
C ASN A 116 2.14 -5.43 -2.70
N VAL A 117 3.33 -5.12 -2.20
CA VAL A 117 4.46 -6.05 -2.17
C VAL A 117 4.16 -7.23 -1.23
N ILE A 118 4.73 -8.38 -1.53
CA ILE A 118 4.65 -9.58 -0.70
C ILE A 118 6.05 -10.09 -0.34
N ASN A 119 6.14 -11.01 0.62
CA ASN A 119 7.40 -11.70 0.91
C ASN A 119 7.87 -12.47 -0.33
N GLY A 120 9.15 -12.38 -0.64
CA GLY A 120 9.76 -13.06 -1.78
C GLY A 120 9.70 -12.26 -3.09
N ASP A 121 9.09 -11.08 -3.12
CA ASP A 121 9.22 -10.19 -4.28
C ASP A 121 10.68 -9.79 -4.48
N ALA A 122 11.09 -9.69 -5.74
CA ALA A 122 12.44 -9.22 -6.06
C ALA A 122 12.66 -7.78 -5.57
N SER A 123 13.81 -7.54 -4.98
CA SER A 123 14.20 -6.18 -4.58
C SER A 123 14.37 -5.28 -5.81
N PRO A 124 13.90 -4.01 -5.78
CA PRO A 124 14.04 -3.08 -6.90
C PRO A 124 15.49 -2.81 -7.33
N ASP A 125 16.46 -3.03 -6.45
CA ASP A 125 17.88 -2.91 -6.76
C ASP A 125 18.48 -4.16 -7.42
N GLY A 126 17.66 -5.20 -7.64
CA GLY A 126 18.07 -6.48 -8.21
C GLY A 126 18.92 -7.36 -7.27
N GLN A 127 19.03 -7.01 -6.00
CA GLN A 127 19.86 -7.72 -5.02
C GLN A 127 19.00 -8.38 -3.94
N GLY A 128 18.52 -9.60 -4.21
CA GLY A 128 17.77 -10.41 -3.25
C GLY A 128 16.25 -10.20 -3.30
N GLU A 129 15.59 -10.60 -2.23
CA GLU A 129 14.13 -10.63 -2.10
C GLU A 129 13.66 -9.74 -0.96
N LEU A 130 12.46 -9.19 -1.10
CA LEU A 130 11.82 -8.38 -0.07
C LEU A 130 11.31 -9.28 1.07
N LYS A 131 11.49 -8.82 2.30
CA LYS A 131 10.93 -9.43 3.48
C LYS A 131 10.05 -8.43 4.22
N LEU A 132 8.78 -8.76 4.39
CA LEU A 132 7.86 -7.97 5.21
C LEU A 132 8.13 -8.23 6.69
N VAL A 133 8.44 -7.18 7.41
CA VAL A 133 8.67 -7.24 8.86
C VAL A 133 7.85 -6.17 9.56
N ARG A 134 7.46 -6.43 10.79
CA ARG A 134 6.88 -5.41 11.67
C ARG A 134 8.00 -4.69 12.40
N GLY A 135 7.90 -3.38 12.49
CA GLY A 135 8.83 -2.53 13.22
C GLY A 135 8.09 -1.54 14.10
N ILE A 136 8.81 -0.95 15.06
CA ILE A 136 8.31 0.17 15.86
C ILE A 136 8.80 1.45 15.19
N GLU A 137 7.89 2.31 14.73
CA GLU A 137 8.24 3.61 14.17
C GLU A 137 8.72 4.54 15.28
N VAL A 138 10.01 4.84 15.28
CA VAL A 138 10.64 5.73 16.25
C VAL A 138 10.83 7.16 15.74
N GLY A 139 10.78 7.34 14.43
CA GLY A 139 10.89 8.65 13.78
C GLY A 139 10.25 8.64 12.41
N HIS A 140 9.87 9.82 11.92
CA HIS A 140 9.24 9.99 10.63
C HIS A 140 9.67 11.31 9.97
N VAL A 141 9.94 11.25 8.67
CA VAL A 141 10.21 12.41 7.83
C VAL A 141 8.99 12.66 6.96
N PHE A 142 8.41 13.85 7.08
CA PHE A 142 7.24 14.24 6.30
C PHE A 142 7.64 15.21 5.19
N GLN A 143 7.33 14.88 3.96
CA GLN A 143 7.43 15.80 2.83
C GLN A 143 6.14 16.61 2.73
N LEU A 144 6.11 17.79 3.30
CA LEU A 144 4.94 18.68 3.28
C LEU A 144 4.83 19.47 1.98
N ARG A 145 5.93 19.58 1.21
CA ARG A 145 6.03 20.37 -0.03
C ARG A 145 5.43 21.77 0.16
N THR A 146 4.60 22.23 -0.76
CA THR A 146 4.02 23.58 -0.74
C THR A 146 2.66 23.67 -0.04
N LYS A 147 2.05 22.54 0.36
CA LYS A 147 0.68 22.46 0.89
C LYS A 147 0.37 23.50 1.97
N TYR A 148 1.25 23.65 2.95
CA TYR A 148 1.05 24.62 4.05
C TYR A 148 1.62 25.99 3.71
N ALA A 149 2.72 26.04 2.96
CA ALA A 149 3.35 27.28 2.57
C ALA A 149 2.44 28.12 1.65
N GLU A 150 1.72 27.51 0.73
CA GLU A 150 0.71 28.17 -0.10
C GLU A 150 -0.42 28.75 0.73
N ALA A 151 -0.98 27.97 1.66
CA ALA A 151 -2.07 28.42 2.52
C ALA A 151 -1.67 29.58 3.45
N MET A 152 -0.40 29.65 3.84
CA MET A 152 0.14 30.71 4.71
C MET A 152 0.79 31.87 3.93
N ASN A 153 0.84 31.82 2.60
CA ASN A 153 1.63 32.73 1.76
C ASN A 153 3.11 32.82 2.19
N ALA A 154 3.67 31.72 2.65
CA ALA A 154 5.08 31.62 3.04
C ALA A 154 5.96 31.57 1.80
N THR A 155 6.58 32.69 1.44
CA THR A 155 7.40 32.84 0.24
C THR A 155 8.79 33.36 0.58
N PHE A 156 9.74 33.12 -0.31
CA PHE A 156 11.07 33.73 -0.30
C PHE A 156 11.40 34.32 -1.67
N LEU A 157 12.36 35.22 -1.72
CA LEU A 157 12.87 35.74 -3.00
C LEU A 157 13.91 34.78 -3.58
N GLY A 158 13.57 34.18 -4.71
CA GLY A 158 14.52 33.37 -5.46
C GLY A 158 15.67 34.17 -6.07
N GLN A 159 16.69 33.51 -6.60
CA GLN A 159 17.84 34.14 -7.23
C GLN A 159 17.47 35.06 -8.40
N ASN A 160 16.31 34.84 -9.03
CA ASN A 160 15.76 35.64 -10.10
C ASN A 160 14.94 36.86 -9.60
N GLY A 161 14.94 37.15 -8.29
CA GLY A 161 14.21 38.23 -7.67
C GLY A 161 12.69 38.04 -7.61
N LYS A 162 12.16 36.84 -7.98
CA LYS A 162 10.73 36.54 -7.92
C LYS A 162 10.39 35.82 -6.63
N ALA A 163 9.21 36.09 -6.09
CA ALA A 163 8.68 35.34 -4.96
C ALA A 163 8.43 33.86 -5.37
N GLN A 164 8.91 32.97 -4.55
CA GLN A 164 8.71 31.52 -4.69
C GLN A 164 8.12 30.97 -3.39
N VAL A 165 7.17 30.05 -3.50
CA VAL A 165 6.57 29.38 -2.35
C VAL A 165 7.62 28.44 -1.72
N MET A 166 7.70 28.44 -0.39
CA MET A 166 8.63 27.58 0.35
C MET A 166 8.21 26.12 0.25
N GLU A 167 9.17 25.24 -0.02
CA GLU A 167 8.98 23.82 0.22
C GLU A 167 9.27 23.48 1.70
N MET A 168 8.40 22.69 2.30
CA MET A 168 8.44 22.36 3.72
C MET A 168 8.67 20.88 3.94
N GLY A 169 9.37 20.57 5.01
CA GLY A 169 9.50 19.23 5.59
C GLY A 169 9.24 19.27 7.09
N CYS A 170 8.87 18.13 7.65
CA CYS A 170 8.75 17.96 9.09
C CYS A 170 9.51 16.70 9.49
N TYR A 171 10.22 16.77 10.62
CA TYR A 171 11.11 15.71 11.09
C TYR A 171 10.76 15.39 12.54
N GLY A 172 10.09 14.26 12.73
CA GLY A 172 9.60 13.84 14.05
C GLY A 172 10.41 12.68 14.63
N ILE A 173 10.72 12.75 15.92
CA ILE A 173 11.28 11.65 16.70
C ILE A 173 10.45 11.46 17.97
N GLY A 174 9.98 10.23 18.21
CA GLY A 174 9.23 9.87 19.41
C GLY A 174 10.14 9.51 20.58
N ILE A 175 10.62 10.50 21.32
CA ILE A 175 11.61 10.28 22.40
C ILE A 175 11.12 9.20 23.39
N THR A 176 9.91 9.31 23.88
CA THR A 176 9.32 8.32 24.82
C THR A 176 9.10 6.96 24.14
N ARG A 177 8.75 6.96 22.86
CA ARG A 177 8.59 5.72 22.07
C ARG A 177 9.93 5.00 21.87
N ILE A 178 11.04 5.73 21.74
CA ILE A 178 12.39 5.12 21.66
C ILE A 178 12.70 4.33 22.92
N VAL A 179 12.38 4.87 24.10
CA VAL A 179 12.57 4.14 25.38
C VAL A 179 11.75 2.85 25.38
N ALA A 180 10.47 2.92 25.04
CA ALA A 180 9.61 1.74 24.95
C ALA A 180 10.11 0.72 23.93
N ALA A 181 10.55 1.18 22.77
CA ALA A 181 11.11 0.31 21.72
C ALA A 181 12.40 -0.38 22.16
N ALA A 182 13.26 0.33 22.87
CA ALA A 182 14.50 -0.25 23.43
C ALA A 182 14.20 -1.33 24.47
N ILE A 183 13.21 -1.12 25.34
CA ILE A 183 12.76 -2.12 26.30
C ILE A 183 12.18 -3.35 25.58
N GLU A 184 11.33 -3.13 24.58
CA GLU A 184 10.71 -4.21 23.78
C GLU A 184 11.75 -5.08 23.08
N GLN A 185 12.87 -4.51 22.65
CA GLN A 185 13.93 -5.20 21.92
C GLN A 185 15.04 -5.76 22.81
N ASN A 186 15.15 -5.28 24.05
CA ASN A 186 16.23 -5.65 24.96
C ASN A 186 15.65 -6.07 26.32
N ASN A 187 15.13 -7.28 26.39
CA ASN A 187 14.62 -7.89 27.59
C ASN A 187 14.86 -9.40 27.59
N ASP A 188 14.82 -10.00 28.77
CA ASP A 188 14.80 -11.45 28.98
C ASP A 188 13.80 -11.83 30.07
N GLU A 189 13.77 -13.08 30.47
CA GLU A 189 12.89 -13.59 31.53
C GLU A 189 13.08 -12.89 32.90
N ARG A 190 14.18 -12.20 33.10
CA ARG A 190 14.54 -11.47 34.34
C ARG A 190 14.09 -10.02 34.29
N GLY A 191 13.82 -9.47 33.11
CA GLY A 191 13.35 -8.10 32.92
C GLY A 191 14.09 -7.33 31.84
N ILE A 192 14.23 -6.02 32.03
CA ILE A 192 14.77 -5.09 31.07
C ILE A 192 16.32 -5.20 31.04
N ILE A 193 16.86 -5.34 29.84
CA ILE A 193 18.31 -5.24 29.60
C ILE A 193 18.58 -3.85 28.99
N TRP A 194 19.01 -2.91 29.83
CA TRP A 194 19.34 -1.58 29.37
C TRP A 194 20.59 -1.57 28.50
N THR A 195 20.52 -0.88 27.37
CA THR A 195 21.71 -0.59 26.57
C THR A 195 22.57 0.48 27.26
N ASP A 196 23.88 0.46 27.08
CA ASP A 196 24.81 1.41 27.72
C ASP A 196 24.44 2.87 27.42
N ALA A 197 23.93 3.14 26.21
CA ALA A 197 23.53 4.50 25.80
C ALA A 197 22.27 5.03 26.52
N MET A 198 21.43 4.14 27.05
CA MET A 198 20.15 4.51 27.65
C MET A 198 20.09 4.21 29.15
N ALA A 199 21.02 3.42 29.65
CA ALA A 199 21.09 3.10 31.07
C ALA A 199 21.32 4.37 31.91
N PRO A 200 20.46 4.68 32.91
CA PRO A 200 20.65 5.85 33.76
C PRO A 200 21.88 5.76 34.64
N PHE A 201 22.35 4.54 34.91
CA PHE A 201 23.52 4.26 35.72
C PHE A 201 24.27 3.04 35.19
N GLN A 202 25.56 3.06 35.20
CA GLN A 202 26.41 1.89 34.85
C GLN A 202 26.43 0.81 35.92
N ALA A 203 26.24 1.21 37.18
CA ALA A 203 26.16 0.32 38.32
C ALA A 203 25.19 0.88 39.35
N VAL A 204 24.43 0.00 39.97
CA VAL A 204 23.52 0.32 41.07
C VAL A 204 23.83 -0.57 42.27
N ILE A 205 24.05 0.04 43.42
CA ILE A 205 24.27 -0.67 44.68
C ILE A 205 22.93 -0.65 45.45
N VAL A 206 22.36 -1.81 45.71
CA VAL A 206 21.13 -1.96 46.49
C VAL A 206 21.46 -2.59 47.83
N PRO A 207 21.55 -1.79 48.92
CA PRO A 207 21.84 -2.32 50.27
C PRO A 207 20.63 -3.07 50.82
N MET A 208 20.83 -4.29 51.29
CA MET A 208 19.78 -5.14 51.85
C MET A 208 19.14 -4.54 53.13
N ASN A 209 19.88 -3.72 53.83
CA ASN A 209 19.42 -3.07 55.08
C ASN A 209 20.06 -1.70 55.26
N TYR A 210 19.48 -0.69 54.61
CA TYR A 210 20.03 0.67 54.53
C TYR A 210 20.38 1.25 55.93
N LYS A 211 19.53 1.04 56.93
CA LYS A 211 19.75 1.56 58.30
C LYS A 211 20.91 0.88 59.06
N LYS A 212 21.46 -0.22 58.54
CA LYS A 212 22.60 -0.95 59.12
C LYS A 212 23.84 -0.89 58.25
N SER A 213 23.80 -0.14 57.13
CA SER A 213 24.86 -0.07 56.11
C SER A 213 25.56 1.26 56.10
N GLU A 214 25.40 2.13 57.12
CA GLU A 214 26.16 3.33 57.36
C GLU A 214 27.53 3.01 57.97
#